data_552df96c0c8bc06dc314c8111f9bebdc
#
_entry.id   552df96c0c8bc06dc314c8111f9bebdc
#
_cell.length_a   1.000
_cell.length_b   1.000
_cell.length_c   1.000
_cell.angle_alpha   90.00
_cell.angle_beta   90.00
_cell.angle_gamma   90.00
#
_symmetry.space_group_name_H-M   'P 1'
#
loop_
_entity.id
_entity.type
_entity.pdbx_description
1 polymer ?
#
loop_
_entity_poly.entity_id
_entity_poly.type
_entity_poly.pdbx_seq_one_letter_code
_entity_poly.pdbx_strand_id
1 'polypeptide(L)'
;MEKPLSLDYIRQVVADYFADKPVLRVEIFGSYARGEATAESDVDLLLTMMHPVGWHFMQYAEDLSQRLGVRVDAGTALSDYMMRYVRRDLTVLYEAQQVAAA
;
A
#
# COMPACT_ATOMS: atom_id res chain seq x y z
N MET A 1 4.64 24.19 -9.29
CA MET A 1 5.23 23.22 -8.35
C MET A 1 4.22 22.12 -8.05
N GLU A 2 4.57 20.90 -8.36
CA GLU A 2 3.70 19.78 -8.11
C GLU A 2 3.72 19.42 -6.62
N LYS A 3 2.55 19.12 -6.12
CA LYS A 3 2.40 18.69 -4.75
C LYS A 3 2.36 17.16 -4.69
N PRO A 4 2.78 16.56 -3.57
CA PRO A 4 2.57 15.14 -3.40
C PRO A 4 1.07 14.83 -3.35
N LEU A 5 0.72 13.56 -3.55
CA LEU A 5 -0.64 13.10 -3.42
C LEU A 5 -1.08 13.19 -1.95
N SER A 6 -2.37 13.38 -1.71
CA SER A 6 -2.87 13.29 -0.35
C SER A 6 -3.03 11.83 0.07
N LEU A 7 -2.90 11.57 1.37
CA LEU A 7 -3.16 10.22 1.90
C LEU A 7 -4.61 9.79 1.65
N ASP A 8 -5.55 10.72 1.73
CA ASP A 8 -6.95 10.40 1.49
C ASP A 8 -7.17 9.94 0.05
N TYR A 9 -6.52 10.58 -0.91
CA TYR A 9 -6.62 10.17 -2.30
C TYR A 9 -6.00 8.78 -2.51
N ILE A 10 -4.81 8.56 -1.95
CA ILE A 10 -4.15 7.26 -2.04
C ILE A 10 -5.03 6.18 -1.40
N ARG A 11 -5.60 6.47 -0.24
CA ARG A 11 -6.49 5.53 0.46
C ARG A 11 -7.67 5.15 -0.41
N GLN A 12 -8.28 6.12 -1.05
CA GLN A 12 -9.45 5.86 -1.89
C GLN A 12 -9.12 4.99 -3.09
N VAL A 13 -8.02 5.31 -3.78
CA VAL A 13 -7.58 4.53 -4.93
C VAL A 13 -7.24 3.10 -4.51
N VAL A 14 -6.51 2.94 -3.40
CA VAL A 14 -6.13 1.65 -2.88
C VAL A 14 -7.36 0.82 -2.50
N ALA A 15 -8.32 1.43 -1.82
CA ALA A 15 -9.52 0.71 -1.41
C ALA A 15 -10.33 0.25 -2.62
N ASP A 16 -10.49 1.11 -3.61
CA ASP A 16 -11.21 0.75 -4.83
C ASP A 16 -10.50 -0.36 -5.59
N TYR A 17 -9.19 -0.27 -5.70
CA TYR A 17 -8.42 -1.25 -6.46
C TYR A 17 -8.43 -2.61 -5.79
N PHE A 18 -8.27 -2.69 -4.47
CA PHE A 18 -8.15 -3.96 -3.77
C PHE A 18 -9.48 -4.58 -3.35
N ALA A 19 -10.60 -3.91 -3.60
CA ALA A 19 -11.91 -4.39 -3.17
C ALA A 19 -12.23 -5.80 -3.70
N ASP A 20 -11.73 -6.15 -4.89
CA ASP A 20 -11.98 -7.45 -5.52
C ASP A 20 -10.74 -8.34 -5.58
N LYS A 21 -9.73 -8.05 -4.77
CA LYS A 21 -8.47 -8.78 -4.76
C LYS A 21 -8.34 -9.57 -3.46
N PRO A 22 -7.53 -10.64 -3.44
CA PRO A 22 -7.35 -11.45 -2.21
C PRO A 22 -6.35 -10.80 -1.25
N VAL A 23 -6.59 -9.55 -0.90
CA VAL A 23 -5.75 -8.78 0.01
C VAL A 23 -6.52 -8.52 1.29
N LEU A 24 -5.94 -8.91 2.41
CA LEU A 24 -6.54 -8.72 3.72
C LEU A 24 -6.33 -7.28 4.23
N ARG A 25 -5.14 -6.75 4.02
CA ARG A 25 -4.78 -5.42 4.53
C ARG A 25 -3.73 -4.78 3.64
N VAL A 26 -3.81 -3.47 3.50
CA VAL A 26 -2.80 -2.67 2.85
C VAL A 26 -2.35 -1.58 3.82
N GLU A 27 -1.05 -1.53 4.08
CA GLU A 27 -0.46 -0.51 4.93
C GLU A 27 0.53 0.30 4.11
N ILE A 28 0.62 1.60 4.41
CA ILE A 28 1.60 2.49 3.79
C ILE A 28 2.68 2.80 4.81
N PHE A 29 3.91 2.91 4.33
CA PHE A 29 5.03 3.34 5.16
C PHE A 29 5.91 4.30 4.35
N GLY A 30 7.02 4.71 4.91
CA GLY A 30 7.94 5.62 4.23
C GLY A 30 7.48 7.08 4.28
N SER A 31 7.96 7.87 3.34
CA SER A 31 7.78 9.32 3.38
C SER A 31 6.32 9.75 3.37
N TYR A 32 5.47 9.08 2.61
CA TYR A 32 4.05 9.42 2.59
C TYR A 32 3.40 9.19 3.96
N ALA A 33 3.76 8.10 4.63
CA ALA A 33 3.20 7.81 5.95
C ALA A 33 3.65 8.82 6.99
N ARG A 34 4.87 9.34 6.84
CA ARG A 34 5.43 10.31 7.79
C ARG A 34 5.01 11.75 7.50
N GLY A 35 4.28 12.00 6.40
CA GLY A 35 3.92 13.36 6.01
C GLY A 35 5.09 14.15 5.43
N GLU A 36 6.10 13.45 4.91
CA GLU A 36 7.32 14.05 4.37
C GLU A 36 7.47 13.87 2.87
N ALA A 37 6.42 13.39 2.21
CA ALA A 37 6.50 13.10 0.79
C ALA A 37 6.66 14.38 -0.04
N THR A 38 7.37 14.22 -1.15
CA THR A 38 7.49 15.26 -2.17
C THR A 38 6.85 14.75 -3.46
N ALA A 39 6.86 15.56 -4.51
CA ALA A 39 6.33 15.16 -5.81
C ALA A 39 7.08 13.97 -6.41
N GLU A 40 8.33 13.75 -5.99
CA GLU A 40 9.16 12.64 -6.47
C GLU A 40 9.15 11.41 -5.57
N SER A 41 8.41 11.46 -4.47
CA SER A 41 8.39 10.34 -3.52
C SER A 41 7.65 9.14 -4.08
N ASP A 42 8.15 7.95 -3.76
CA ASP A 42 7.47 6.70 -4.06
C ASP A 42 6.40 6.43 -3.02
N VAL A 43 5.39 5.66 -3.40
CA VAL A 43 4.39 5.15 -2.45
C VAL A 43 4.82 3.75 -2.06
N ASP A 44 5.10 3.54 -0.78
CA ASP A 44 5.58 2.26 -0.25
C ASP A 44 4.45 1.53 0.47
N LEU A 45 4.06 0.37 -0.04
CA LEU A 45 2.94 -0.40 0.49
C LEU A 45 3.38 -1.77 0.99
N LEU A 46 2.81 -2.16 2.12
CA LEU A 46 2.94 -3.50 2.65
C LEU A 46 1.58 -4.18 2.55
N LEU A 47 1.52 -5.28 1.81
CA LEU A 47 0.29 -6.03 1.57
C LEU A 47 0.28 -7.26 2.46
N THR A 48 -0.84 -7.48 3.15
CA THR A 48 -1.12 -8.73 3.83
C THR A 48 -2.13 -9.48 2.99
N MET A 49 -1.73 -10.64 2.46
CA MET A 49 -2.54 -11.39 1.52
C MET A 49 -3.45 -12.37 2.26
N MET A 50 -4.62 -12.66 1.68
CA MET A 50 -5.52 -13.70 2.20
C MET A 50 -4.96 -15.09 1.96
N HIS A 51 -4.22 -15.25 0.85
CA HIS A 51 -3.54 -16.49 0.49
C HIS A 51 -2.40 -16.15 -0.46
N PRO A 52 -1.44 -17.04 -0.63
CA PRO A 52 -0.34 -16.77 -1.57
C PRO A 52 -0.87 -16.56 -3.00
N VAL A 53 -0.32 -15.57 -3.69
CA VAL A 53 -0.73 -15.22 -5.05
C VAL A 53 0.43 -15.27 -6.04
N GLY A 54 1.61 -15.72 -5.61
CA GLY A 54 2.79 -15.77 -6.47
C GLY A 54 3.20 -14.39 -6.93
N TRP A 55 3.40 -14.24 -8.23
CA TRP A 55 3.88 -12.99 -8.80
C TRP A 55 2.79 -11.93 -9.02
N HIS A 56 1.54 -12.22 -8.71
CA HIS A 56 0.44 -11.28 -8.96
C HIS A 56 0.59 -9.97 -8.20
N PHE A 57 1.27 -9.98 -7.04
CA PHE A 57 1.45 -8.74 -6.29
C PHE A 57 2.26 -7.69 -7.08
N MET A 58 3.13 -8.14 -7.99
CA MET A 58 3.90 -7.21 -8.83
C MET A 58 2.98 -6.47 -9.80
N GLN A 59 1.96 -7.15 -10.30
CA GLN A 59 0.97 -6.50 -11.15
C GLN A 59 0.17 -5.46 -10.37
N TYR A 60 -0.09 -5.71 -9.10
CA TYR A 60 -0.80 -4.74 -8.26
C TYR A 60 -0.01 -3.44 -8.15
N ALA A 61 1.29 -3.53 -7.95
CA ALA A 61 2.14 -2.34 -7.87
C ALA A 61 2.11 -1.56 -9.18
N GLU A 62 2.19 -2.26 -10.31
CA GLU A 62 2.16 -1.64 -11.62
C GLU A 62 0.83 -0.95 -11.89
N ASP A 63 -0.27 -1.61 -11.60
CA ASP A 63 -1.60 -1.04 -11.79
C ASP A 63 -1.80 0.21 -10.94
N LEU A 64 -1.36 0.15 -9.69
CA LEU A 64 -1.48 1.29 -8.79
C LEU A 64 -0.59 2.45 -9.22
N SER A 65 0.61 2.14 -9.72
CA SER A 65 1.49 3.18 -10.25
C SER A 65 0.82 3.94 -11.39
N GLN A 66 0.14 3.24 -12.26
CA GLN A 66 -0.57 3.87 -13.37
C GLN A 66 -1.75 4.71 -12.87
N ARG A 67 -2.50 4.21 -11.90
CA ARG A 67 -3.65 4.93 -11.37
C ARG A 67 -3.25 6.18 -10.59
N LEU A 68 -2.16 6.08 -9.82
CA LEU A 68 -1.72 7.20 -8.98
C LEU A 68 -0.81 8.18 -9.69
N GLY A 69 -0.17 7.74 -10.79
CA GLY A 69 0.76 8.59 -11.51
C GLY A 69 2.10 8.78 -10.81
N VAL A 70 2.40 7.94 -9.82
CA VAL A 70 3.68 7.92 -9.12
C VAL A 70 4.11 6.47 -8.95
N ARG A 71 5.39 6.26 -8.73
CA ARG A 71 5.90 4.91 -8.55
C ARG A 71 5.36 4.32 -7.24
N VAL A 72 4.84 3.11 -7.33
CA VAL A 72 4.37 2.34 -6.18
C VAL A 72 5.26 1.13 -6.00
N ASP A 73 5.78 0.96 -4.79
CA ASP A 73 6.54 -0.19 -4.38
C ASP A 73 5.65 -1.01 -3.45
N ALA A 74 5.37 -2.25 -3.79
CA ALA A 74 4.51 -3.08 -2.97
C ALA A 74 5.21 -4.40 -2.67
N GLY A 75 5.14 -4.82 -1.42
CA GLY A 75 5.68 -6.09 -0.98
C GLY A 75 4.75 -6.79 -0.03
N THR A 76 4.94 -8.08 0.13
CA THR A 76 4.10 -8.91 1.00
C THR A 76 4.79 -9.26 2.32
N ALA A 77 6.06 -8.92 2.46
CA ALA A 77 6.82 -9.16 3.68
C ALA A 77 8.02 -8.24 3.71
N LEU A 78 8.38 -7.81 4.90
CA LEU A 78 9.59 -7.04 5.13
C LEU A 78 10.48 -7.87 6.06
N SER A 79 11.80 -7.74 5.86
CA SER A 79 12.74 -8.38 6.76
C SER A 79 12.59 -7.81 8.17
N ASP A 80 13.03 -8.55 9.18
CA ASP A 80 13.01 -8.06 10.55
C ASP A 80 13.78 -6.74 10.68
N TYR A 81 14.87 -6.64 9.93
CA TYR A 81 15.68 -5.42 9.92
C TYR A 81 14.86 -4.23 9.42
N MET A 82 14.17 -4.40 8.29
CA MET A 82 13.33 -3.34 7.75
C MET A 82 12.17 -3.00 8.67
N MET A 83 11.55 -4.00 9.27
CA MET A 83 10.41 -3.79 10.17
C MET A 83 10.76 -2.90 11.36
N ARG A 84 11.99 -2.98 11.85
CA ARG A 84 12.41 -2.11 12.95
C ARG A 84 12.30 -0.64 12.59
N TYR A 85 12.57 -0.30 11.34
CA TYR A 85 12.55 1.09 10.89
C TYR A 85 11.18 1.55 10.44
N VAL A 86 10.37 0.67 9.87
CA VAL A 86 9.10 1.09 9.28
C VAL A 86 7.90 0.89 10.19
N ARG A 87 8.05 0.13 11.26
CA ARG A 87 6.92 -0.21 12.13
C ARG A 87 6.15 1.02 12.63
N ARG A 88 6.86 2.07 12.98
CA ARG A 88 6.24 3.29 13.46
C ARG A 88 5.43 4.00 12.40
N ASP A 89 5.83 3.82 11.15
CA ASP A 89 5.21 4.54 10.04
C ASP A 89 4.00 3.79 9.47
N LEU A 90 3.88 2.49 9.74
CA LEU A 90 2.83 1.69 9.15
C LEU A 90 1.46 2.27 9.47
N THR A 91 0.75 2.64 8.42
CA THR A 91 -0.58 3.23 8.51
C THR A 91 -1.52 2.42 7.64
N VAL A 92 -2.61 1.94 8.21
CA VAL A 92 -3.57 1.13 7.47
C VAL A 92 -4.32 2.00 6.49
N LEU A 93 -4.27 1.63 5.22
CA LEU A 93 -5.05 2.28 4.16
C LEU A 93 -6.33 1.52 3.85
N TYR A 94 -6.30 0.20 3.98
CA TYR A 94 -7.40 -0.65 3.57
C TYR A 94 -7.37 -1.94 4.37
N GLU A 95 -8.53 -2.36 4.84
CA GLU A 95 -8.73 -3.69 5.41
C GLU A 95 -9.98 -4.28 4.79
N ALA A 96 -9.85 -5.51 4.31
CA ALA A 96 -11.00 -6.21 3.78
C ALA A 96 -12.01 -6.43 4.90
N GLN A 97 -13.29 -6.21 4.61
CA GLN A 97 -14.33 -6.57 5.54
C GLN A 97 -14.36 -8.09 5.64
N GLN A 98 -13.97 -8.60 6.78
CA GLN A 98 -14.20 -10.00 7.04
C GLN A 98 -15.65 -10.16 7.39
N VAL A 99 -16.36 -10.81 6.49
CA VAL A 99 -17.65 -11.35 6.88
C VAL A 99 -17.35 -12.29 8.02
N ALA A 100 -17.86 -11.98 9.18
CA ALA A 100 -17.72 -12.86 10.30
C ALA A 100 -18.07 -14.26 9.82
N ALA A 101 -17.09 -15.16 9.87
CA ALA A 101 -17.35 -16.54 9.54
C ALA A 101 -18.45 -16.98 10.47
N ALA A 102 -19.58 -17.13 9.89
CA ALA A 102 -20.68 -17.67 10.65
C ALA A 102 -20.34 -19.10 11.04
#